data_a65d20b0eb2c7d20ed64257975d32249
#
_entry.id   a65d20b0eb2c7d20ed64257975d32249
#
_cell.length_a   1.000
_cell.length_b   1.000
_cell.length_c   1.000
_cell.angle_alpha   90.00
_cell.angle_beta   90.00
_cell.angle_gamma   90.00
#
_symmetry.space_group_name_H-M   'P 1'
#
loop_
_entity.id
_entity.type
_entity.pdbx_description
1 polymer ?
#
loop_
_entity_poly.entity_id
_entity_poly.type
_entity_poly.pdbx_seq_one_letter_code
_entity_poly.pdbx_strand_id
1 'polypeptide(L)'
;MKTQDDKKLDNPVWFSLSETHQSFAVDYGNIKFYHPDYCPFGGFEKGNSIAKSIDEYSEMVDSFFIVGEKPELSNLLKLNKELVCLQMIVYNPIDIAINDPIVKLIDEHIDVLYELVNLVQPGYFKIKFQ
;
A
#
# COMPACT_ATOMS: atom_id res chain seq x y z
N MET A 1 22.21 -7.06 -10.65
CA MET A 1 21.58 -8.26 -10.03
C MET A 1 20.74 -7.82 -8.82
N LYS A 2 19.51 -8.30 -8.73
CA LYS A 2 18.65 -7.99 -7.58
C LYS A 2 19.11 -8.75 -6.34
N THR A 3 19.21 -8.07 -5.21
CA THR A 3 19.45 -8.69 -3.91
C THR A 3 18.18 -9.37 -3.42
N GLN A 4 18.29 -10.13 -2.30
CA GLN A 4 17.12 -10.72 -1.66
C GLN A 4 16.12 -9.64 -1.20
N ASP A 5 16.62 -8.52 -0.68
CA ASP A 5 15.77 -7.41 -0.25
C ASP A 5 15.14 -6.68 -1.43
N ASP A 6 15.84 -6.56 -2.55
CA ASP A 6 15.27 -5.94 -3.75
C ASP A 6 14.08 -6.70 -4.29
N LYS A 7 14.08 -8.02 -4.18
CA LYS A 7 12.98 -8.86 -4.63
C LYS A 7 11.69 -8.61 -3.84
N LYS A 8 11.80 -8.18 -2.60
CA LYS A 8 10.63 -7.83 -1.78
C LYS A 8 9.88 -6.63 -2.35
N LEU A 9 10.57 -5.76 -3.08
CA LEU A 9 9.96 -4.60 -3.72
C LEU A 9 9.03 -4.97 -4.88
N ASP A 10 9.11 -6.19 -5.38
CA ASP A 10 8.18 -6.69 -6.39
C ASP A 10 6.81 -7.01 -5.77
N ASN A 11 6.74 -7.14 -4.44
CA ASN A 11 5.50 -7.37 -3.70
C ASN A 11 5.52 -6.56 -2.39
N PRO A 12 5.53 -5.22 -2.50
CA PRO A 12 5.88 -4.35 -1.37
C PRO A 12 4.87 -4.37 -0.22
N VAL A 13 3.59 -4.44 -0.50
CA VAL A 13 2.57 -4.41 0.56
C VAL A 13 2.59 -5.71 1.36
N TRP A 14 2.68 -6.85 0.69
CA TRP A 14 2.80 -8.14 1.37
C TRP A 14 3.98 -8.17 2.33
N PHE A 15 5.17 -7.77 1.85
CA PHE A 15 6.37 -7.80 2.69
C PHE A 15 6.35 -6.75 3.79
N SER A 16 5.78 -5.58 3.53
CA SER A 16 5.61 -4.56 4.56
C SER A 16 4.73 -5.08 5.72
N LEU A 17 3.59 -5.69 5.40
CA LEU A 17 2.67 -6.24 6.39
C LEU A 17 3.17 -7.53 7.05
N SER A 18 4.12 -8.19 6.43
CA SER A 18 4.73 -9.40 7.00
C SER A 18 5.93 -9.09 7.91
N GLU A 19 6.49 -7.89 7.80
CA GLU A 19 7.71 -7.50 8.52
C GLU A 19 7.48 -6.25 9.37
N THR A 20 7.83 -5.07 8.86
CA THR A 20 7.86 -3.83 9.64
C THR A 20 6.47 -3.38 10.13
N HIS A 21 5.44 -3.60 9.32
CA HIS A 21 4.08 -3.15 9.61
C HIS A 21 3.13 -4.26 10.08
N GLN A 22 3.66 -5.32 10.66
CA GLN A 22 2.83 -6.44 11.15
C GLN A 22 1.71 -5.99 12.08
N SER A 23 1.99 -5.00 12.93
CA SER A 23 1.02 -4.50 13.90
C SER A 23 -0.16 -3.75 13.29
N PHE A 24 -0.04 -3.37 12.03
CA PHE A 24 -1.10 -2.66 11.30
C PHE A 24 -1.91 -3.57 10.39
N ALA A 25 -1.61 -4.87 10.40
CA ALA A 25 -2.19 -5.81 9.46
C ALA A 25 -3.50 -6.41 9.96
N VAL A 26 -4.47 -6.53 9.05
CA VAL A 26 -5.55 -7.51 9.14
C VAL A 26 -5.05 -8.74 8.39
N ASP A 27 -4.65 -9.76 9.12
CA ASP A 27 -3.91 -10.91 8.59
C ASP A 27 -4.84 -12.11 8.42
N TYR A 28 -5.08 -12.49 7.16
CA TYR A 28 -5.88 -13.68 6.83
C TYR A 28 -4.99 -14.91 6.56
N GLY A 29 -3.67 -14.77 6.76
CA GLY A 29 -2.69 -15.83 6.49
C GLY A 29 -2.23 -15.83 5.05
N ASN A 30 -3.11 -16.04 4.11
CA ASN A 30 -2.82 -16.11 2.68
C ASN A 30 -2.81 -14.72 2.00
N ILE A 31 -3.46 -13.75 2.58
CA ILE A 31 -3.44 -12.35 2.15
C ILE A 31 -3.48 -11.46 3.39
N LYS A 32 -2.84 -10.32 3.31
CA LYS A 32 -2.79 -9.34 4.39
C LYS A 32 -3.21 -7.99 3.88
N PHE A 33 -3.98 -7.28 4.69
CA PHE A 33 -4.40 -5.91 4.41
C PHE A 33 -3.99 -4.99 5.55
N TYR A 34 -3.76 -3.73 5.26
CA TYR A 34 -3.71 -2.72 6.30
C TYR A 34 -5.08 -2.57 6.94
N HIS A 35 -5.12 -2.36 8.24
CA HIS A 35 -6.36 -2.01 8.90
C HIS A 35 -6.96 -0.78 8.21
N PRO A 36 -8.29 -0.75 7.96
CA PRO A 36 -8.92 0.34 7.19
C PRO A 36 -8.67 1.75 7.73
N ASP A 37 -8.38 1.88 9.02
CA ASP A 37 -8.07 3.18 9.64
C ASP A 37 -6.78 3.80 9.10
N TYR A 38 -5.86 2.97 8.58
CA TYR A 38 -4.60 3.44 8.01
C TYR A 38 -4.72 3.67 6.50
N CYS A 39 -5.01 2.63 5.78
CA CYS A 39 -5.23 2.69 4.33
C CYS A 39 -5.81 1.36 3.84
N PRO A 40 -6.59 1.37 2.75
CA PRO A 40 -7.22 0.16 2.24
C PRO A 40 -6.34 -0.57 1.23
N PHE A 41 -5.13 -0.95 1.62
CA PHE A 41 -4.20 -1.68 0.74
C PHE A 41 -3.90 -3.07 1.26
N GLY A 42 -3.79 -4.02 0.33
CA GLY A 42 -3.43 -5.40 0.64
C GLY A 42 -2.44 -6.00 -0.33
N GLY A 43 -1.87 -7.12 0.08
CA GLY A 43 -0.94 -7.89 -0.74
C GLY A 43 -0.99 -9.37 -0.37
N PHE A 44 -0.57 -10.22 -1.31
CA PHE A 44 -0.54 -11.67 -1.14
C PHE A 44 0.62 -12.28 -1.90
N GLU A 45 0.99 -13.50 -1.55
CA GLU A 45 1.94 -14.29 -2.31
C GLU A 45 1.22 -15.18 -3.31
N LYS A 46 1.94 -15.62 -4.35
CA LYS A 46 1.42 -16.50 -5.38
C LYS A 46 0.94 -17.84 -4.84
N GLY A 47 -0.02 -18.42 -5.53
CA GLY A 47 -0.40 -19.83 -5.39
C GLY A 47 -1.47 -20.13 -4.36
N ASN A 48 -1.99 -19.14 -3.66
CA ASN A 48 -3.03 -19.35 -2.66
C ASN A 48 -4.40 -18.88 -3.14
N SER A 49 -5.45 -19.63 -2.80
CA SER A 49 -6.82 -19.17 -2.99
C SER A 49 -7.13 -18.10 -1.96
N ILE A 50 -7.41 -16.89 -2.40
CA ILE A 50 -7.58 -15.72 -1.54
C ILE A 50 -8.93 -15.05 -1.66
N ALA A 51 -9.78 -15.50 -2.59
CA ALA A 51 -11.05 -14.83 -2.89
C ALA A 51 -11.94 -14.69 -1.66
N LYS A 52 -12.01 -15.72 -0.82
CA LYS A 52 -12.80 -15.68 0.40
C LYS A 52 -12.31 -14.63 1.39
N SER A 53 -11.00 -14.54 1.58
CA SER A 53 -10.40 -13.57 2.48
C SER A 53 -10.59 -12.14 1.97
N ILE A 54 -10.51 -11.94 0.66
CA ILE A 54 -10.80 -10.65 0.05
C ILE A 54 -12.25 -10.24 0.29
N ASP A 55 -13.18 -11.18 0.16
CA ASP A 55 -14.59 -10.92 0.44
C ASP A 55 -14.82 -10.53 1.90
N GLU A 56 -14.11 -11.16 2.83
CA GLU A 56 -14.20 -10.81 4.24
C GLU A 56 -13.71 -9.38 4.50
N TYR A 57 -12.60 -8.99 3.89
CA TYR A 57 -12.10 -7.62 4.03
C TYR A 57 -13.05 -6.60 3.42
N SER A 58 -13.72 -6.95 2.33
CA SER A 58 -14.66 -6.06 1.65
C SER A 58 -15.86 -5.69 2.51
N GLU A 59 -16.13 -6.43 3.58
CA GLU A 59 -17.19 -6.09 4.53
C GLU A 59 -16.84 -4.86 5.37
N MET A 60 -15.54 -4.52 5.47
CA MET A 60 -15.05 -3.40 6.28
C MET A 60 -14.86 -2.12 5.47
N VAL A 61 -14.76 -2.22 4.15
CA VAL A 61 -14.46 -1.08 3.27
C VAL A 61 -15.25 -1.18 1.97
N ASP A 62 -15.62 -0.02 1.42
CA ASP A 62 -16.36 0.04 0.16
C ASP A 62 -15.47 -0.21 -1.05
N SER A 63 -14.22 0.18 -0.96
CA SER A 63 -13.23 -0.05 -2.00
C SER A 63 -11.84 -0.22 -1.39
N PHE A 64 -10.99 -0.96 -2.09
CA PHE A 64 -9.63 -1.23 -1.63
C PHE A 64 -8.73 -1.54 -2.82
N PHE A 65 -7.44 -1.58 -2.56
CA PHE A 65 -6.42 -1.82 -3.57
C PHE A 65 -5.61 -3.06 -3.21
N ILE A 66 -5.26 -3.85 -4.20
CA ILE A 66 -4.32 -4.95 -4.04
C ILE A 66 -3.09 -4.62 -4.87
N VAL A 67 -1.93 -4.61 -4.22
CA VAL A 67 -0.65 -4.29 -4.83
C VAL A 67 0.15 -5.57 -5.03
N GLY A 68 0.59 -5.79 -6.24
CA GLY A 68 1.29 -7.00 -6.65
C GLY A 68 0.59 -7.66 -7.82
N GLU A 69 0.42 -8.95 -7.77
CA GLU A 69 -0.29 -9.66 -8.83
C GLU A 69 -1.79 -9.39 -8.79
N LYS A 70 -2.41 -9.55 -9.95
CA LYS A 70 -3.86 -9.46 -10.06
C LYS A 70 -4.50 -10.71 -9.43
N PRO A 71 -5.36 -10.55 -8.42
CA PRO A 71 -6.00 -11.69 -7.78
C PRO A 71 -7.21 -12.19 -8.58
N GLU A 72 -7.62 -13.44 -8.33
CA GLU A 72 -8.90 -13.91 -8.76
C GLU A 72 -9.97 -13.42 -7.77
N LEU A 73 -11.03 -12.81 -8.29
CA LEU A 73 -12.10 -12.25 -7.48
C LEU A 73 -13.35 -13.10 -7.56
N SER A 74 -14.14 -13.10 -6.47
CA SER A 74 -15.47 -13.69 -6.45
C SER A 74 -16.47 -12.79 -7.20
N ASN A 75 -17.72 -13.29 -7.35
CA ASN A 75 -18.79 -12.51 -7.96
C ASN A 75 -19.25 -11.32 -7.10
N LEU A 76 -18.83 -11.25 -5.85
CA LEU A 76 -19.20 -10.17 -4.93
C LEU A 76 -18.44 -8.88 -5.21
N LEU A 77 -17.33 -8.97 -5.94
CA LEU A 77 -16.41 -7.84 -6.16
C LEU A 77 -16.25 -7.55 -7.64
N LYS A 78 -16.04 -6.28 -7.93
CA LYS A 78 -15.81 -5.80 -9.29
C LYS A 78 -14.47 -5.08 -9.37
N LEU A 79 -13.68 -5.43 -10.38
CA LEU A 79 -12.45 -4.70 -10.68
C LEU A 79 -12.81 -3.37 -11.36
N ASN A 80 -12.59 -2.25 -10.66
CA ASN A 80 -12.90 -0.94 -11.20
C ASN A 80 -11.73 -0.29 -11.93
N LYS A 81 -10.51 -0.56 -11.47
CA LYS A 81 -9.32 0.12 -11.97
C LYS A 81 -8.10 -0.78 -11.83
N GLU A 82 -7.26 -0.74 -12.84
CA GLU A 82 -5.99 -1.46 -12.84
C GLU A 82 -4.89 -0.50 -13.26
N LEU A 83 -3.82 -0.43 -12.46
CA LEU A 83 -2.68 0.43 -12.72
C LEU A 83 -1.41 -0.41 -12.78
N VAL A 84 -0.60 -0.15 -13.79
CA VAL A 84 0.73 -0.75 -13.89
C VAL A 84 1.75 0.24 -13.37
N CYS A 85 2.50 -0.17 -12.36
CA CYS A 85 3.52 0.67 -11.73
C CYS A 85 4.90 0.09 -11.96
N LEU A 86 5.90 0.96 -12.12
CA LEU A 86 7.30 0.57 -12.23
C LEU A 86 7.98 0.80 -10.88
N GLN A 87 8.62 -0.25 -10.38
CA GLN A 87 9.42 -0.14 -9.16
C GLN A 87 10.81 0.38 -9.53
N MET A 88 11.21 1.49 -8.92
CA MET A 88 12.52 2.09 -9.15
C MET A 88 13.39 1.91 -7.92
N ILE A 89 14.67 1.62 -8.16
CA ILE A 89 15.66 1.39 -7.10
C ILE A 89 16.90 2.22 -7.41
N VAL A 90 17.44 2.90 -6.40
CA VAL A 90 18.72 3.60 -6.49
C VAL A 90 19.71 2.93 -5.55
N TYR A 91 20.76 2.35 -6.11
CA TYR A 91 21.78 1.68 -5.31
C TYR A 91 22.85 2.62 -4.78
N ASN A 92 23.15 3.67 -5.54
CA ASN A 92 24.12 4.68 -5.13
C ASN A 92 23.43 6.03 -5.06
N PRO A 93 23.53 6.74 -3.93
CA PRO A 93 22.94 8.07 -3.82
C PRO A 93 23.48 8.99 -4.92
N ILE A 94 22.58 9.77 -5.50
CA ILE A 94 22.93 10.77 -6.51
C ILE A 94 22.97 12.12 -5.80
N ASP A 95 24.12 12.80 -5.92
CA ASP A 95 24.28 14.14 -5.34
C ASP A 95 23.77 15.16 -6.35
N ILE A 96 22.59 15.69 -6.10
CA ILE A 96 21.94 16.66 -6.97
C ILE A 96 21.79 17.96 -6.21
N ALA A 97 22.22 19.07 -6.81
CA ALA A 97 21.96 20.39 -6.26
C ALA A 97 20.47 20.72 -6.38
N ILE A 98 19.83 20.97 -5.25
CA ILE A 98 18.41 21.31 -5.17
C ILE A 98 18.33 22.82 -4.88
N ASN A 99 17.71 23.57 -5.80
CA ASN A 99 17.55 25.01 -5.67
C ASN A 99 16.27 25.41 -4.95
N ASP A 100 15.28 24.52 -4.90
CA ASP A 100 14.03 24.79 -4.23
C ASP A 100 14.14 24.56 -2.72
N PRO A 101 13.45 25.36 -1.90
CA PRO A 101 13.48 25.15 -0.47
C PRO A 101 12.81 23.81 -0.09
N ILE A 102 13.50 23.05 0.74
CA ILE A 102 12.99 21.80 1.26
C ILE A 102 12.79 21.95 2.76
N VAL A 103 11.59 21.64 3.23
CA VAL A 103 11.21 21.73 4.63
C VAL A 103 10.98 20.34 5.18
N LYS A 104 11.60 20.02 6.33
CA LYS A 104 11.32 18.79 7.03
C LYS A 104 9.94 18.89 7.67
N LEU A 105 9.07 17.93 7.38
CA LEU A 105 7.73 17.91 7.95
C LEU A 105 7.75 17.50 9.42
N ILE A 106 6.93 18.15 10.19
CA ILE A 106 6.69 17.86 11.61
C ILE A 106 5.19 17.62 11.80
N ASP A 107 4.79 17.24 13.01
CA ASP A 107 3.40 16.91 13.31
C ASP A 107 2.42 18.05 13.01
N GLU A 108 2.87 19.30 13.14
CA GLU A 108 2.05 20.48 12.80
C GLU A 108 1.65 20.53 11.32
N HIS A 109 2.35 19.82 10.46
CA HIS A 109 2.11 19.82 9.01
C HIS A 109 1.14 18.73 8.56
N ILE A 110 0.61 17.90 9.47
CA ILE A 110 -0.25 16.76 9.11
C ILE A 110 -1.47 17.20 8.33
N ASP A 111 -2.16 18.25 8.78
CA ASP A 111 -3.38 18.72 8.13
C ASP A 111 -3.11 19.24 6.71
N VAL A 112 -2.02 19.98 6.53
CA VAL A 112 -1.62 20.51 5.23
C VAL A 112 -1.24 19.38 4.28
N LEU A 113 -0.52 18.39 4.77
CA LEU A 113 -0.14 17.21 4.00
C LEU A 113 -1.38 16.43 3.57
N TYR A 114 -2.32 16.22 4.48
CA TYR A 114 -3.57 15.53 4.20
C TYR A 114 -4.39 16.26 3.14
N GLU A 115 -4.51 17.58 3.24
CA GLU A 115 -5.23 18.39 2.25
C GLU A 115 -4.59 18.27 0.86
N LEU A 116 -3.25 18.32 0.79
CA LEU A 116 -2.53 18.21 -0.47
C LEU A 116 -2.74 16.84 -1.11
N VAL A 117 -2.60 15.77 -0.34
CA VAL A 117 -2.76 14.41 -0.86
C VAL A 117 -4.19 14.17 -1.32
N ASN A 118 -5.19 14.63 -0.58
CA ASN A 118 -6.59 14.48 -0.98
C ASN A 118 -6.95 15.30 -2.21
N LEU A 119 -6.29 16.42 -2.43
CA LEU A 119 -6.50 17.22 -3.63
C LEU A 119 -5.99 16.47 -4.89
N VAL A 120 -4.86 15.82 -4.79
CA VAL A 120 -4.18 15.17 -5.92
C VAL A 120 -4.63 13.71 -6.09
N GLN A 121 -4.74 12.97 -5.01
CA GLN A 121 -5.06 11.55 -4.99
C GLN A 121 -6.06 11.24 -3.87
N PRO A 122 -7.33 11.61 -4.05
CA PRO A 122 -8.32 11.38 -2.98
C PRO A 122 -8.53 9.88 -2.71
N GLY A 123 -8.69 9.54 -1.44
CA GLY A 123 -8.99 8.18 -1.01
C GLY A 123 -7.79 7.29 -0.72
N TYR A 124 -6.56 7.74 -1.02
CA TYR A 124 -5.35 6.94 -0.77
C TYR A 124 -4.74 7.17 0.61
N PHE A 125 -5.02 8.31 1.21
CA PHE A 125 -4.39 8.71 2.45
C PHE A 125 -5.46 9.03 3.50
N LYS A 126 -5.29 8.49 4.71
CA LYS A 126 -6.22 8.73 5.82
C LYS A 126 -5.48 9.24 7.03
N ILE A 127 -6.13 10.12 7.79
CA ILE A 127 -5.65 10.52 9.10
C ILE A 127 -6.27 9.58 10.12
N LYS A 128 -5.41 8.95 10.93
CA LYS A 128 -5.87 8.17 12.07
C LYS A 128 -5.77 9.04 13.31
N PHE A 129 -6.90 9.26 13.97
CA PHE A 129 -6.94 9.96 15.25
C PHE A 129 -6.57 8.98 16.35
N GLN A 130 -5.60 9.36 17.15
CA GLN A 130 -5.22 8.61 18.34
C GLN A 130 -6.02 9.07 19.54
#